data_0fd87e25054a8a1241add2cd6c932beb
#
_entry.id   0fd87e25054a8a1241add2cd6c932beb
#
_cell.length_a   1.000
_cell.length_b   1.000
_cell.length_c   1.000
_cell.angle_alpha   90.00
_cell.angle_beta   90.00
_cell.angle_gamma   90.00
#
_symmetry.space_group_name_H-M   'P 1'
#
loop_
_entity.id
_entity.type
_entity.pdbx_description
1 polymer ?
#
loop_
_entity_poly.entity_id
_entity_poly.type
_entity_poly.pdbx_seq_one_letter_code
_entity_poly.pdbx_strand_id
1 'polypeptide(L)'
;MLPASSFQDYFATLTDPRCPNAPNSRHQLMDMLIIAVCAVICGADGWEDIEEYGTSQAEWFATFLDLPHGIPGHDTFRRVLSRLDPEELPQCFIAWTEALSEASGGDLVSIDGKTLRHSCAQATGQAAIHMVRAWASANRLVLGQLKVEEKSNEITAIPKLLQMLDVAGATVTIDAMGCQKEIAKVMTDREADDVLALKENHPTFHPI
;
A
#
# COMPACT_ATOMS: atom_id res chain seq x y z
N MET A 1 9.24 6.60 19.52
CA MET A 1 8.36 5.82 20.43
C MET A 1 7.29 5.22 19.54
N LEU A 2 7.13 3.91 19.47
CA LEU A 2 6.08 3.31 18.63
C LEU A 2 4.71 3.83 19.09
N PRO A 3 3.74 4.04 18.18
CA PRO A 3 2.41 4.50 18.56
C PRO A 3 1.78 3.53 19.57
N ALA A 4 1.00 4.06 20.51
CA ALA A 4 0.32 3.27 21.52
C ALA A 4 -0.76 2.33 20.94
N SER A 5 -1.19 2.60 19.69
CA SER A 5 -2.16 1.81 18.93
C SER A 5 -1.49 0.63 18.26
N SER A 6 -2.10 -0.53 18.37
CA SER A 6 -1.62 -1.77 17.73
C SER A 6 -2.04 -1.82 16.25
N PHE A 7 -1.39 -2.67 15.45
CA PHE A 7 -1.83 -2.97 14.09
C PHE A 7 -3.34 -3.29 14.04
N GLN A 8 -3.82 -4.03 15.02
CA GLN A 8 -5.22 -4.46 15.13
C GLN A 8 -6.20 -3.28 15.20
N ASP A 9 -5.82 -2.17 15.87
CA ASP A 9 -6.70 -1.01 16.04
C ASP A 9 -6.97 -0.32 14.69
N TYR A 10 -5.97 -0.25 13.81
CA TYR A 10 -6.11 0.36 12.48
C TYR A 10 -6.93 -0.49 11.50
N PHE A 11 -6.93 -1.81 11.68
CA PHE A 11 -7.65 -2.75 10.81
C PHE A 11 -8.95 -3.28 11.42
N ALA A 12 -9.35 -2.79 12.61
CA ALA A 12 -10.56 -3.22 13.30
C ALA A 12 -11.86 -2.95 12.52
N THR A 13 -11.85 -1.91 11.66
CA THR A 13 -13.01 -1.52 10.84
C THR A 13 -13.08 -2.27 9.51
N LEU A 14 -12.04 -3.03 9.15
CA LEU A 14 -12.00 -3.76 7.89
C LEU A 14 -13.06 -4.86 7.86
N THR A 15 -13.92 -4.81 6.86
CA THR A 15 -15.02 -5.77 6.70
C THR A 15 -14.51 -7.14 6.28
N ASP A 16 -14.85 -8.19 7.04
CA ASP A 16 -14.55 -9.57 6.63
C ASP A 16 -15.43 -9.95 5.43
N PRO A 17 -14.85 -10.29 4.27
CA PRO A 17 -15.62 -10.61 3.06
C PRO A 17 -16.35 -11.94 3.12
N ARG A 18 -16.18 -12.71 4.18
CA ARG A 18 -16.85 -14.00 4.39
C ARG A 18 -18.21 -13.79 5.03
N CYS A 19 -19.16 -14.70 4.72
CA CYS A 19 -20.44 -14.70 5.42
C CYS A 19 -20.24 -14.88 6.93
N PRO A 20 -20.88 -14.02 7.75
CA PRO A 20 -20.93 -14.24 9.19
C PRO A 20 -21.49 -15.65 9.46
N ASN A 21 -20.83 -16.40 10.32
CA ASN A 21 -21.22 -17.79 10.67
C ASN A 21 -21.04 -18.84 9.56
N ALA A 22 -20.21 -18.59 8.54
CA ALA A 22 -19.85 -19.64 7.60
C ALA A 22 -19.15 -20.79 8.34
N PRO A 23 -19.64 -22.05 8.24
CA PRO A 23 -19.12 -23.17 9.02
C PRO A 23 -17.64 -23.50 8.73
N ASN A 24 -17.10 -22.94 7.64
CA ASN A 24 -15.72 -23.11 7.21
C ASN A 24 -14.80 -21.91 7.54
N SER A 25 -15.28 -20.92 8.31
CA SER A 25 -14.46 -19.79 8.74
C SER A 25 -13.58 -20.16 9.94
N ARG A 26 -12.52 -20.95 9.69
CA ARG A 26 -11.63 -21.50 10.73
C ARG A 26 -10.57 -20.52 11.21
N HIS A 27 -10.19 -19.54 10.39
CA HIS A 27 -9.11 -18.59 10.67
C HIS A 27 -9.68 -17.18 10.77
N GLN A 28 -9.22 -16.39 11.71
CA GLN A 28 -9.63 -15.00 11.86
C GLN A 28 -9.01 -14.15 10.74
N LEU A 29 -9.75 -13.14 10.24
CA LEU A 29 -9.24 -12.25 9.22
C LEU A 29 -8.01 -11.50 9.69
N MET A 30 -8.00 -11.04 10.94
CA MET A 30 -6.89 -10.30 11.53
C MET A 30 -5.60 -11.12 11.55
N ASP A 31 -5.67 -12.39 11.94
CA ASP A 31 -4.51 -13.29 11.96
C ASP A 31 -3.96 -13.48 10.56
N MET A 32 -4.85 -13.66 9.57
CA MET A 32 -4.46 -13.78 8.16
C MET A 32 -3.77 -12.53 7.65
N LEU A 33 -4.26 -11.34 8.02
CA LEU A 33 -3.65 -10.07 7.63
C LEU A 33 -2.26 -9.91 8.25
N ILE A 34 -2.11 -10.19 9.54
CA ILE A 34 -0.83 -10.08 10.24
C ILE A 34 0.21 -11.02 9.62
N ILE A 35 -0.16 -12.28 9.38
CA ILE A 35 0.73 -13.26 8.74
C ILE A 35 1.13 -12.79 7.33
N ALA A 36 0.15 -12.34 6.53
CA ALA A 36 0.41 -11.89 5.17
C ALA A 36 1.31 -10.64 5.14
N VAL A 37 1.07 -9.66 6.00
CA VAL A 37 1.90 -8.44 6.09
C VAL A 37 3.33 -8.80 6.50
N CYS A 38 3.51 -9.64 7.52
CA CYS A 38 4.84 -10.10 7.94
C CYS A 38 5.56 -10.85 6.81
N ALA A 39 4.87 -11.74 6.11
CA ALA A 39 5.42 -12.49 4.98
C ALA A 39 5.88 -11.55 3.85
N VAL A 40 5.05 -10.58 3.46
CA VAL A 40 5.38 -9.60 2.40
C VAL A 40 6.57 -8.73 2.81
N ILE A 41 6.64 -8.28 4.07
CA ILE A 41 7.81 -7.54 4.59
C ILE A 41 9.09 -8.39 4.50
N CYS A 42 8.98 -9.69 4.69
CA CYS A 42 10.08 -10.64 4.57
C CYS A 42 10.36 -11.12 3.12
N GLY A 43 9.62 -10.58 2.13
CA GLY A 43 9.90 -10.80 0.70
C GLY A 43 9.03 -11.85 0.02
N ALA A 44 7.90 -12.25 0.61
CA ALA A 44 6.92 -13.12 -0.04
C ALA A 44 6.31 -12.40 -1.26
N ASP A 45 6.32 -13.07 -2.42
CA ASP A 45 5.81 -12.56 -3.69
C ASP A 45 4.48 -13.21 -4.11
N GLY A 46 4.09 -14.31 -3.47
CA GLY A 46 2.91 -15.10 -3.81
C GLY A 46 2.19 -15.68 -2.61
N TRP A 47 1.03 -16.28 -2.87
CA TRP A 47 0.21 -16.88 -1.81
C TRP A 47 0.88 -18.11 -1.18
N GLU A 48 1.62 -18.86 -1.98
CA GLU A 48 2.41 -20.02 -1.58
C GLU A 48 3.54 -19.60 -0.63
N ASP A 49 4.23 -18.49 -0.95
CA ASP A 49 5.30 -17.94 -0.10
C ASP A 49 4.75 -17.47 1.25
N ILE A 50 3.52 -16.89 1.28
CA ILE A 50 2.86 -16.48 2.52
C ILE A 50 2.56 -17.69 3.41
N GLU A 51 2.07 -18.80 2.83
CA GLU A 51 1.84 -20.06 3.56
C GLU A 51 3.15 -20.64 4.10
N GLU A 52 4.18 -20.69 3.26
CA GLU A 52 5.50 -21.21 3.63
C GLU A 52 6.13 -20.41 4.77
N TYR A 53 6.12 -19.07 4.65
CA TYR A 53 6.59 -18.17 5.70
C TYR A 53 5.79 -18.36 6.99
N GLY A 54 4.46 -18.32 6.91
CA GLY A 54 3.59 -18.52 8.05
C GLY A 54 3.86 -19.84 8.76
N THR A 55 4.02 -20.91 7.99
CA THR A 55 4.32 -22.25 8.52
C THR A 55 5.70 -22.29 9.17
N SER A 56 6.72 -21.68 8.57
CA SER A 56 8.07 -21.63 9.12
C SER A 56 8.17 -20.82 10.41
N GLN A 57 7.28 -19.84 10.60
CA GLN A 57 7.21 -18.95 11.76
C GLN A 57 6.03 -19.26 12.69
N ALA A 58 5.40 -20.43 12.55
CA ALA A 58 4.16 -20.78 13.28
C ALA A 58 4.31 -20.69 14.81
N GLU A 59 5.44 -21.14 15.36
CA GLU A 59 5.72 -21.06 16.79
C GLU A 59 5.83 -19.60 17.27
N TRP A 60 6.44 -18.72 16.47
CA TRP A 60 6.53 -17.30 16.78
C TRP A 60 5.15 -16.65 16.72
N PHE A 61 4.37 -16.89 15.67
CA PHE A 61 3.00 -16.38 15.58
C PHE A 61 2.11 -16.83 16.73
N ALA A 62 2.25 -18.08 17.19
CA ALA A 62 1.48 -18.62 18.31
C ALA A 62 1.77 -17.91 19.65
N THR A 63 2.82 -17.08 19.73
CA THR A 63 3.09 -16.29 20.96
C THR A 63 2.13 -15.11 21.14
N PHE A 64 1.46 -14.65 20.07
CA PHE A 64 0.57 -13.48 20.10
C PHE A 64 -0.69 -13.59 19.22
N LEU A 65 -0.82 -14.64 18.40
CA LEU A 65 -2.04 -14.96 17.65
C LEU A 65 -2.69 -16.22 18.20
N ASP A 66 -4.02 -16.27 18.12
CA ASP A 66 -4.79 -17.47 18.46
C ASP A 66 -5.00 -18.32 17.20
N LEU A 67 -4.15 -19.32 17.00
CA LEU A 67 -4.13 -20.16 15.81
C LEU A 67 -4.63 -21.58 16.07
N PRO A 68 -5.89 -21.78 16.51
CA PRO A 68 -6.42 -23.10 16.90
C PRO A 68 -6.45 -24.12 15.76
N HIS A 69 -6.35 -23.64 14.52
CA HIS A 69 -6.33 -24.46 13.31
C HIS A 69 -5.01 -24.37 12.55
N GLY A 70 -3.95 -23.84 13.19
CA GLY A 70 -2.66 -23.62 12.55
C GLY A 70 -2.68 -22.48 11.54
N ILE A 71 -1.71 -22.49 10.62
CA ILE A 71 -1.57 -21.48 9.57
C ILE A 71 -2.55 -21.78 8.41
N PRO A 72 -3.22 -20.75 7.86
CA PRO A 72 -4.07 -20.91 6.68
C PRO A 72 -3.25 -21.38 5.46
N GLY A 73 -3.80 -22.28 4.65
CA GLY A 73 -3.21 -22.63 3.35
C GLY A 73 -3.32 -21.50 2.33
N HIS A 74 -2.42 -21.47 1.32
CA HIS A 74 -2.35 -20.45 0.27
C HIS A 74 -3.69 -20.18 -0.43
N ASP A 75 -4.47 -21.20 -0.72
CA ASP A 75 -5.83 -21.04 -1.29
C ASP A 75 -6.77 -20.28 -0.37
N THR A 76 -6.61 -20.42 0.96
CA THR A 76 -7.41 -19.70 1.94
C THR A 76 -7.01 -18.22 1.98
N PHE A 77 -5.70 -17.92 2.00
CA PHE A 77 -5.20 -16.56 1.88
C PHE A 77 -5.71 -15.91 0.60
N ARG A 78 -5.51 -16.54 -0.55
CA ARG A 78 -5.96 -16.06 -1.85
C ARG A 78 -7.45 -15.77 -1.86
N ARG A 79 -8.28 -16.71 -1.45
CA ARG A 79 -9.75 -16.61 -1.50
C ARG A 79 -10.30 -15.52 -0.58
N VAL A 80 -9.68 -15.28 0.58
CA VAL A 80 -10.17 -14.29 1.53
C VAL A 80 -9.61 -12.90 1.19
N LEU A 81 -8.30 -12.77 1.07
CA LEU A 81 -7.66 -11.46 0.88
C LEU A 81 -7.97 -10.85 -0.49
N SER A 82 -8.15 -11.66 -1.55
CA SER A 82 -8.55 -11.13 -2.87
C SER A 82 -10.00 -10.61 -2.93
N ARG A 83 -10.79 -10.83 -1.89
CA ARG A 83 -12.19 -10.38 -1.79
C ARG A 83 -12.38 -9.23 -0.80
N LEU A 84 -11.31 -8.75 -0.18
CA LEU A 84 -11.35 -7.55 0.65
C LEU A 84 -11.80 -6.36 -0.18
N ASP A 85 -12.49 -5.43 0.47
CA ASP A 85 -12.92 -4.20 -0.18
C ASP A 85 -11.68 -3.40 -0.63
N PRO A 86 -11.58 -3.06 -1.94
CA PRO A 86 -10.43 -2.37 -2.49
C PRO A 86 -10.31 -0.90 -2.04
N GLU A 87 -11.32 -0.35 -1.36
CA GLU A 87 -11.29 0.99 -0.80
C GLU A 87 -11.00 0.96 0.71
N GLU A 88 -11.56 0.00 1.46
CA GLU A 88 -11.35 -0.11 2.92
C GLU A 88 -9.90 -0.49 3.28
N LEU A 89 -9.35 -1.52 2.62
CA LEU A 89 -8.00 -2.01 2.94
C LEU A 89 -6.91 -0.93 2.78
N PRO A 90 -6.86 -0.15 1.68
CA PRO A 90 -5.89 0.93 1.54
C PRO A 90 -6.03 2.01 2.61
N GLN A 91 -7.25 2.36 3.03
CA GLN A 91 -7.48 3.36 4.07
C GLN A 91 -6.93 2.91 5.43
N CYS A 92 -7.20 1.66 5.82
CA CYS A 92 -6.62 1.07 7.05
C CYS A 92 -5.09 1.06 6.98
N PHE A 93 -4.54 0.69 5.83
CA PHE A 93 -3.09 0.62 5.63
C PHE A 93 -2.43 2.00 5.68
N ILE A 94 -3.03 3.01 5.05
CA ILE A 94 -2.56 4.40 5.09
C ILE A 94 -2.55 4.91 6.53
N ALA A 95 -3.66 4.79 7.26
CA ALA A 95 -3.74 5.24 8.64
C ALA A 95 -2.68 4.57 9.54
N TRP A 96 -2.42 3.27 9.34
CA TRP A 96 -1.37 2.56 10.06
C TRP A 96 0.04 3.05 9.70
N THR A 97 0.34 3.25 8.42
CA THR A 97 1.66 3.70 7.97
C THR A 97 1.93 5.16 8.33
N GLU A 98 0.91 6.03 8.33
CA GLU A 98 1.01 7.41 8.82
C GLU A 98 1.42 7.45 10.29
N ALA A 99 0.76 6.68 11.14
CA ALA A 99 1.12 6.59 12.55
C ALA A 99 2.55 6.07 12.79
N LEU A 100 3.05 5.18 11.93
CA LEU A 100 4.44 4.74 11.96
C LEU A 100 5.40 5.84 11.49
N SER A 101 5.00 6.64 10.49
CA SER A 101 5.79 7.73 9.94
C SER A 101 5.91 8.89 10.94
N GLU A 102 4.83 9.31 11.59
CA GLU A 102 4.84 10.33 12.65
C GLU A 102 5.80 9.97 13.79
N ALA A 103 5.88 8.67 14.14
CA ALA A 103 6.79 8.18 15.17
C ALA A 103 8.28 8.33 14.79
N SER A 104 8.59 8.57 13.51
CA SER A 104 9.97 8.56 12.97
C SER A 104 10.48 9.96 12.56
N GLY A 105 9.64 10.99 12.55
CA GLY A 105 10.00 12.39 12.31
C GLY A 105 10.35 12.75 10.88
N GLY A 106 9.40 13.24 10.16
CA GLY A 106 9.41 13.97 8.87
C GLY A 106 10.34 13.47 7.77
N ASP A 107 9.83 13.26 6.54
CA ASP A 107 10.57 12.48 5.58
C ASP A 107 10.52 12.95 4.13
N LEU A 108 11.49 12.40 3.37
CA LEU A 108 11.49 12.40 1.94
C LEU A 108 10.46 11.37 1.44
N VAL A 109 9.40 11.85 0.80
CA VAL A 109 8.36 11.04 0.17
C VAL A 109 8.57 11.01 -1.34
N SER A 110 8.85 9.84 -1.89
CA SER A 110 9.00 9.67 -3.35
C SER A 110 7.73 9.12 -3.96
N ILE A 111 7.19 9.80 -4.97
CA ILE A 111 6.03 9.32 -5.73
C ILE A 111 6.51 8.72 -7.06
N ASP A 112 6.11 7.49 -7.31
CA ASP A 112 6.52 6.72 -8.49
C ASP A 112 5.34 5.92 -9.05
N GLY A 113 5.26 5.86 -10.37
CA GLY A 113 4.33 5.01 -11.10
C GLY A 113 4.93 3.65 -11.40
N LYS A 114 4.17 2.59 -11.15
CA LYS A 114 4.61 1.22 -11.39
C LYS A 114 3.54 0.37 -12.05
N THR A 115 3.91 -0.30 -13.13
CA THR A 115 3.09 -1.37 -13.70
C THR A 115 3.28 -2.65 -12.92
N LEU A 116 2.19 -3.22 -12.41
CA LEU A 116 2.25 -4.49 -11.70
C LEU A 116 2.62 -5.62 -12.67
N ARG A 117 3.69 -6.34 -12.35
CA ARG A 117 4.10 -7.52 -13.12
C ARG A 117 3.00 -8.59 -13.03
N HIS A 118 2.82 -9.34 -14.12
CA HIS A 118 1.82 -10.41 -14.20
C HIS A 118 0.35 -9.99 -14.01
N SER A 119 0.04 -8.68 -13.99
CA SER A 119 -1.35 -8.20 -13.95
C SER A 119 -2.05 -8.24 -15.30
N CYS A 120 -1.30 -8.47 -16.39
CA CYS A 120 -1.82 -8.61 -17.74
C CYS A 120 -2.10 -10.08 -18.04
N ALA A 121 -3.33 -10.43 -18.37
CA ALA A 121 -3.69 -11.76 -18.85
C ALA A 121 -4.10 -11.66 -20.32
N GLN A 122 -3.17 -11.95 -21.23
CA GLN A 122 -3.43 -11.91 -22.68
C GLN A 122 -4.59 -12.81 -23.10
N ALA A 123 -4.79 -13.94 -22.40
CA ALA A 123 -5.87 -14.88 -22.68
C ALA A 123 -7.27 -14.33 -22.38
N THR A 124 -7.39 -13.36 -21.47
CA THR A 124 -8.66 -12.75 -21.05
C THR A 124 -8.83 -11.29 -21.52
N GLY A 125 -7.85 -10.74 -22.25
CA GLY A 125 -7.85 -9.34 -22.68
C GLY A 125 -7.68 -8.34 -21.53
N GLN A 126 -7.23 -8.77 -20.37
CA GLN A 126 -7.06 -7.92 -19.21
C GLN A 126 -5.82 -7.04 -19.37
N ALA A 127 -6.00 -5.71 -19.34
CA ALA A 127 -4.93 -4.73 -19.39
C ALA A 127 -4.02 -4.78 -18.15
N ALA A 128 -2.76 -4.39 -18.31
CA ALA A 128 -1.84 -4.27 -17.19
C ALA A 128 -2.33 -3.24 -16.17
N ILE A 129 -2.21 -3.57 -14.89
CA ILE A 129 -2.59 -2.66 -13.81
C ILE A 129 -1.43 -1.69 -13.56
N HIS A 130 -1.70 -0.40 -13.72
CA HIS A 130 -0.79 0.67 -13.35
C HIS A 130 -1.15 1.20 -11.97
N MET A 131 -0.14 1.40 -11.12
CA MET A 131 -0.28 1.92 -9.76
C MET A 131 0.61 3.15 -9.61
N VAL A 132 0.13 4.16 -8.89
CA VAL A 132 0.95 5.23 -8.33
C VAL A 132 1.09 4.97 -6.84
N ARG A 133 2.30 5.10 -6.32
CA ARG A 133 2.61 4.87 -4.91
C ARG A 133 3.44 6.01 -4.34
N ALA A 134 3.26 6.28 -3.05
CA ALA A 134 4.09 7.16 -2.25
C ALA A 134 4.97 6.33 -1.32
N TRP A 135 6.27 6.60 -1.34
CA TRP A 135 7.30 5.87 -0.60
C TRP A 135 8.03 6.81 0.35
N ALA A 136 7.96 6.53 1.66
CA ALA A 136 8.74 7.22 2.69
C ALA A 136 10.15 6.61 2.76
N SER A 137 11.14 7.42 2.41
CA SER A 137 12.53 6.94 2.24
C SER A 137 13.22 6.58 3.54
N ALA A 138 12.97 7.31 4.64
CA ALA A 138 13.62 7.05 5.92
C ALA A 138 13.12 5.76 6.56
N ASN A 139 11.81 5.51 6.51
CA ASN A 139 11.19 4.33 7.12
C ASN A 139 11.11 3.15 6.17
N ARG A 140 11.41 3.36 4.88
CA ARG A 140 11.25 2.35 3.82
C ARG A 140 9.82 1.80 3.74
N LEU A 141 8.83 2.68 3.92
CA LEU A 141 7.42 2.33 3.92
C LEU A 141 6.71 2.87 2.68
N VAL A 142 5.76 2.11 2.16
CA VAL A 142 4.76 2.61 1.23
C VAL A 142 3.67 3.28 2.05
N LEU A 143 3.57 4.60 1.99
CA LEU A 143 2.56 5.38 2.72
C LEU A 143 1.17 5.18 2.12
N GLY A 144 1.09 5.01 0.82
CA GLY A 144 -0.15 4.79 0.12
C GLY A 144 0.10 4.42 -1.35
N GLN A 145 -0.92 3.84 -1.97
CA GLN A 145 -0.91 3.53 -3.39
C GLN A 145 -2.31 3.66 -3.98
N LEU A 146 -2.37 4.02 -5.24
CA LEU A 146 -3.63 4.20 -5.97
C LEU A 146 -3.53 3.54 -7.34
N LYS A 147 -4.57 2.80 -7.73
CA LYS A 147 -4.70 2.25 -9.08
C LYS A 147 -5.01 3.39 -10.05
N VAL A 148 -4.26 3.45 -11.15
CA VAL A 148 -4.54 4.35 -12.27
C VAL A 148 -5.71 3.77 -13.06
N GLU A 149 -6.79 4.53 -13.25
CA GLU A 149 -7.96 4.10 -14.02
C GLU A 149 -7.60 3.93 -15.50
N GLU A 150 -8.24 3.00 -16.19
CA GLU A 150 -7.94 2.64 -17.59
C GLU A 150 -7.97 3.83 -18.58
N LYS A 151 -8.75 4.88 -18.26
CA LYS A 151 -8.88 6.10 -19.09
C LYS A 151 -8.12 7.30 -18.53
N SER A 152 -7.30 7.09 -17.51
CA SER A 152 -6.52 8.12 -16.84
C SER A 152 -5.01 7.80 -16.92
N ASN A 153 -4.20 8.71 -16.43
CA ASN A 153 -2.75 8.56 -16.35
C ASN A 153 -2.25 8.89 -14.94
N GLU A 154 -0.98 8.70 -14.70
CA GLU A 154 -0.33 9.01 -13.42
C GLU A 154 -0.56 10.47 -12.99
N ILE A 155 -0.60 11.42 -13.94
CA ILE A 155 -0.82 12.85 -13.68
C ILE A 155 -2.15 13.09 -12.95
N THR A 156 -3.19 12.29 -13.24
CA THR A 156 -4.49 12.42 -12.59
C THR A 156 -4.60 11.62 -11.29
N ALA A 157 -3.77 10.59 -11.10
CA ALA A 157 -3.76 9.76 -9.91
C ALA A 157 -2.91 10.37 -8.78
N ILE A 158 -1.80 11.05 -9.11
CA ILE A 158 -0.90 11.68 -8.13
C ILE A 158 -1.62 12.68 -7.22
N PRO A 159 -2.43 13.65 -7.72
CA PRO A 159 -3.17 14.56 -6.85
C PRO A 159 -4.12 13.85 -5.89
N LYS A 160 -4.80 12.80 -6.35
CA LYS A 160 -5.70 12.00 -5.51
C LYS A 160 -4.93 11.30 -4.38
N LEU A 161 -3.78 10.70 -4.71
CA LEU A 161 -2.91 10.04 -3.74
C LEU A 161 -2.41 11.05 -2.70
N LEU A 162 -1.91 12.22 -3.13
CA LEU A 162 -1.45 13.29 -2.23
C LEU A 162 -2.55 13.79 -1.29
N GLN A 163 -3.81 13.82 -1.75
CA GLN A 163 -4.95 14.20 -0.91
C GLN A 163 -5.28 13.18 0.18
N MET A 164 -4.92 11.92 -0.01
CA MET A 164 -5.15 10.84 0.97
C MET A 164 -4.06 10.76 2.05
N LEU A 165 -2.89 11.37 1.82
CA LEU A 165 -1.72 11.28 2.70
C LEU A 165 -1.53 12.55 3.51
N ASP A 166 -1.03 12.43 4.73
CA ASP A 166 -0.47 13.56 5.45
C ASP A 166 0.99 13.77 5.04
N VAL A 167 1.20 14.81 4.23
CA VAL A 167 2.53 15.18 3.69
C VAL A 167 3.02 16.52 4.21
N ALA A 168 2.33 17.10 5.21
CA ALA A 168 2.72 18.40 5.78
C ALA A 168 4.15 18.35 6.35
N GLY A 169 4.99 19.29 5.93
CA GLY A 169 6.41 19.36 6.33
C GLY A 169 7.31 18.28 5.71
N ALA A 170 6.80 17.40 4.86
CA ALA A 170 7.60 16.45 4.11
C ALA A 170 8.14 17.07 2.81
N THR A 171 9.25 16.54 2.31
CA THR A 171 9.74 16.84 0.96
C THR A 171 9.25 15.77 0.00
N VAL A 172 8.38 16.14 -0.94
CA VAL A 172 7.82 15.23 -1.95
C VAL A 172 8.64 15.28 -3.23
N THR A 173 9.10 14.13 -3.70
CA THR A 173 9.82 14.02 -4.97
C THR A 173 8.99 13.28 -6.00
N ILE A 174 8.93 13.83 -7.22
CA ILE A 174 8.22 13.24 -8.35
C ILE A 174 9.09 13.33 -9.60
N ASP A 175 8.99 12.33 -10.47
CA ASP A 175 9.70 12.31 -11.73
C ASP A 175 9.18 13.39 -12.70
N ALA A 176 9.84 13.52 -13.88
CA ALA A 176 9.51 14.56 -14.83
C ALA A 176 8.09 14.46 -15.41
N MET A 177 7.45 13.29 -15.40
CA MET A 177 6.07 13.14 -15.89
C MET A 177 5.09 13.81 -14.92
N GLY A 178 5.36 13.75 -13.62
CA GLY A 178 4.59 14.40 -12.56
C GLY A 178 4.91 15.89 -12.37
N CYS A 179 5.83 16.48 -13.12
CA CYS A 179 6.13 17.91 -13.07
C CYS A 179 5.01 18.72 -13.74
N GLN A 180 3.90 18.92 -13.03
CA GLN A 180 2.69 19.59 -13.49
C GLN A 180 2.27 20.67 -12.48
N LYS A 181 1.75 21.81 -12.99
CA LYS A 181 1.33 22.93 -12.13
C LYS A 181 0.27 22.55 -11.10
N GLU A 182 -0.68 21.71 -11.49
CA GLU A 182 -1.75 21.22 -10.65
C GLU A 182 -1.20 20.36 -9.50
N ILE A 183 -0.20 19.54 -9.78
CA ILE A 183 0.45 18.69 -8.76
C ILE A 183 1.27 19.56 -7.80
N ALA A 184 2.08 20.47 -8.30
CA ALA A 184 2.83 21.43 -7.47
C ALA A 184 1.90 22.24 -6.56
N LYS A 185 0.74 22.68 -7.07
CA LYS A 185 -0.25 23.38 -6.28
C LYS A 185 -0.80 22.52 -5.14
N VAL A 186 -1.15 21.26 -5.41
CA VAL A 186 -1.65 20.34 -4.36
C VAL A 186 -0.60 20.16 -3.27
N MET A 187 0.68 20.01 -3.58
CA MET A 187 1.76 19.91 -2.59
C MET A 187 1.87 21.17 -1.74
N THR A 188 1.86 22.36 -2.38
CA THR A 188 1.87 23.64 -1.67
C THR A 188 0.64 23.81 -0.77
N ASP A 189 -0.55 23.49 -1.26
CA ASP A 189 -1.80 23.58 -0.48
C ASP A 189 -1.81 22.63 0.73
N ARG A 190 -0.98 21.58 0.71
CA ARG A 190 -0.80 20.60 1.79
C ARG A 190 0.47 20.83 2.64
N GLU A 191 1.07 22.02 2.53
CA GLU A 191 2.25 22.41 3.31
C GLU A 191 3.46 21.47 3.14
N ALA A 192 3.58 20.83 1.97
CA ALA A 192 4.73 20.01 1.60
C ALA A 192 5.72 20.81 0.75
N ASP A 193 7.02 20.52 0.93
CA ASP A 193 8.06 20.95 -0.01
C ASP A 193 8.09 20.02 -1.22
N ASP A 194 8.43 20.56 -2.40
CA ASP A 194 8.47 19.76 -3.61
C ASP A 194 9.84 19.76 -4.31
N VAL A 195 10.22 18.61 -4.83
CA VAL A 195 11.36 18.45 -5.76
C VAL A 195 10.88 17.76 -7.02
N LEU A 196 10.69 18.54 -8.08
CA LEU A 196 10.18 18.07 -9.35
C LEU A 196 11.30 17.96 -10.38
N ALA A 197 11.44 16.80 -11.00
CA ALA A 197 12.40 16.60 -12.06
C ALA A 197 11.95 17.33 -13.35
N LEU A 198 12.85 18.08 -13.97
CA LEU A 198 12.62 18.73 -15.25
C LEU A 198 13.29 17.94 -16.38
N LYS A 199 12.58 17.77 -17.47
CA LYS A 199 13.08 17.20 -18.74
C LYS A 199 12.57 18.02 -19.91
N GLU A 200 12.83 17.56 -21.12
CA GLU A 200 12.42 18.20 -22.38
C GLU A 200 10.90 18.46 -22.52
N ASN A 201 10.07 17.83 -21.69
CA ASN A 201 8.63 18.10 -21.61
C ASN A 201 8.29 19.52 -21.11
N HIS A 202 9.28 20.25 -20.57
CA HIS A 202 9.14 21.65 -20.16
C HIS A 202 10.18 22.55 -20.88
N PRO A 203 10.01 22.80 -22.18
CA PRO A 203 11.03 23.51 -22.97
C PRO A 203 11.30 24.96 -22.53
N THR A 204 10.35 25.58 -21.82
CA THR A 204 10.51 26.94 -21.25
C THR A 204 11.38 26.99 -19.98
N PHE A 205 11.54 25.86 -19.29
CA PHE A 205 12.33 25.75 -18.06
C PHE A 205 13.61 24.94 -18.23
N HIS A 206 13.72 24.21 -19.35
CA HIS A 206 14.92 23.44 -19.64
C HIS A 206 15.86 24.32 -20.49
N PRO A 207 16.98 24.81 -19.95
CA PRO A 207 17.98 25.53 -20.77
C PRO A 207 18.57 24.54 -21.76
N ILE A 208 18.66 24.97 -23.00
CA ILE A 208 19.31 24.27 -24.11
C ILE A 208 20.82 24.16 -23.84
#